data_51bc2fe81dc03b6c59c3653ab20ffdf7
#
_entry.id   51bc2fe81dc03b6c59c3653ab20ffdf7
#
_cell.length_a   1.000
_cell.length_b   1.000
_cell.length_c   1.000
_cell.angle_alpha   90.00
_cell.angle_beta   90.00
_cell.angle_gamma   90.00
#
_symmetry.space_group_name_H-M   'P 1'
#
loop_
_entity.id
_entity.type
_entity.pdbx_description
1 polymer ?
#
loop_
_entity_poly.entity_id
_entity_poly.type
_entity_poly.pdbx_seq_one_letter_code
_entity_poly.pdbx_strand_id
1 'polypeptide(L)'
;MINIIDDLRPWVPEEVESFIQQHAERYQSMSFDELESKAFSLIEAHEKLMDQQSIVLYAGTNVINPKAAKMLSSSIGNRASLGYPGAKYNKGMEHADQLEILLMSLMRQLFQAKYVEYRVPSGSIANLYAYMATTKPGDKIMSFSDAAAGHVTHHAEGAAGLYGLEIHEVPFDFAQMDVDPEALMIAAKKVRPKLIIIAGSMCLFPYSLQ
;
A
#
# COMPACT_ATOMS: atom_id res chain seq x y z
N MET A 1 29.85 -14.04 15.74
CA MET A 1 29.13 -13.47 14.60
C MET A 1 28.01 -14.45 14.26
N ILE A 2 26.77 -14.01 14.28
CA ILE A 2 25.64 -14.85 13.86
C ILE A 2 25.74 -14.90 12.33
N ASN A 3 25.98 -16.09 11.78
CA ASN A 3 25.93 -16.30 10.33
C ASN A 3 24.45 -16.25 9.91
N ILE A 4 24.00 -15.14 9.36
CA ILE A 4 22.58 -14.89 9.04
C ILE A 4 22.12 -15.69 7.80
N ILE A 5 23.04 -16.43 7.13
CA ILE A 5 22.80 -16.96 5.78
C ILE A 5 23.11 -18.45 5.65
N ASP A 6 23.30 -19.18 6.75
CA ASP A 6 23.59 -20.63 6.67
C ASP A 6 22.37 -21.50 6.33
N ASP A 7 21.15 -20.95 6.40
CA ASP A 7 19.93 -21.68 6.04
C ASP A 7 19.34 -21.13 4.74
N LEU A 8 19.56 -21.81 3.63
CA LEU A 8 18.84 -21.55 2.37
C LEU A 8 17.34 -21.62 2.60
N ARG A 9 16.64 -20.61 2.12
CA ARG A 9 15.19 -20.54 2.21
C ARG A 9 14.57 -21.30 1.05
N PRO A 10 13.98 -22.50 1.26
CA PRO A 10 13.51 -23.37 0.17
C PRO A 10 12.34 -22.79 -0.62
N TRP A 11 11.70 -21.73 -0.11
CA TRP A 11 10.61 -21.00 -0.77
C TRP A 11 11.07 -19.81 -1.59
N VAL A 12 12.39 -19.51 -1.62
CA VAL A 12 12.98 -18.41 -2.41
C VAL A 12 13.65 -19.04 -3.65
N PRO A 13 13.44 -18.49 -4.86
CA PRO A 13 14.14 -18.97 -6.05
C PRO A 13 15.67 -18.94 -5.88
N GLU A 14 16.36 -19.95 -6.40
CA GLU A 14 17.80 -20.13 -6.23
C GLU A 14 18.63 -18.92 -6.72
N GLU A 15 18.23 -18.31 -7.83
CA GLU A 15 18.87 -17.11 -8.37
C GLU A 15 18.76 -15.90 -7.42
N VAL A 16 17.62 -15.78 -6.73
CA VAL A 16 17.39 -14.71 -5.74
C VAL A 16 18.22 -14.95 -4.50
N GLU A 17 18.26 -16.19 -4.00
CA GLU A 17 19.11 -16.56 -2.86
C GLU A 17 20.59 -16.33 -3.16
N SER A 18 21.06 -16.74 -4.33
CA SER A 18 22.45 -16.53 -4.75
C SER A 18 22.82 -15.04 -4.78
N PHE A 19 21.92 -14.20 -5.30
CA PHE A 19 22.11 -12.73 -5.29
C PHE A 19 22.20 -12.17 -3.88
N ILE A 20 21.31 -12.60 -2.98
CA ILE A 20 21.29 -12.16 -1.59
C ILE A 20 22.58 -12.58 -0.87
N GLN A 21 23.00 -13.84 -1.01
CA GLN A 21 24.22 -14.37 -0.37
C GLN A 21 25.47 -13.60 -0.82
N GLN A 22 25.63 -13.39 -2.12
CA GLN A 22 26.78 -12.66 -2.67
C GLN A 22 26.92 -11.27 -2.05
N HIS A 23 25.82 -10.54 -1.89
CA HIS A 23 25.83 -9.21 -1.30
C HIS A 23 26.03 -9.25 0.21
N ALA A 24 25.38 -10.17 0.89
CA ALA A 24 25.47 -10.30 2.33
C ALA A 24 26.88 -10.68 2.80
N GLU A 25 27.56 -11.63 2.16
CA GLU A 25 28.95 -11.98 2.44
C GLU A 25 29.88 -10.76 2.32
N ARG A 26 29.68 -9.96 1.27
CA ARG A 26 30.43 -8.74 1.07
C ARG A 26 30.22 -7.73 2.21
N TYR A 27 28.98 -7.55 2.65
CA TYR A 27 28.65 -6.60 3.73
C TYR A 27 29.11 -7.08 5.10
N GLN A 28 29.12 -8.40 5.36
CA GLN A 28 29.62 -8.97 6.61
C GLN A 28 31.11 -8.69 6.85
N SER A 29 31.89 -8.51 5.79
CA SER A 29 33.31 -8.22 5.87
C SER A 29 33.62 -6.73 6.09
N MET A 30 32.64 -5.85 6.01
CA MET A 30 32.79 -4.39 6.12
C MET A 30 32.73 -3.93 7.60
N SER A 31 33.48 -2.89 7.90
CA SER A 31 33.31 -2.12 9.14
C SER A 31 32.01 -1.30 9.12
N PHE A 32 31.59 -0.78 10.29
CA PHE A 32 30.38 0.06 10.35
C PHE A 32 30.51 1.34 9.51
N ASP A 33 31.68 1.97 9.47
CA ASP A 33 31.94 3.18 8.68
C ASP A 33 31.86 2.89 7.18
N GLU A 34 32.35 1.72 6.75
CA GLU A 34 32.22 1.27 5.36
C GLU A 34 30.78 0.95 5.00
N LEU A 35 30.02 0.34 5.90
CA LEU A 35 28.59 0.07 5.69
C LEU A 35 27.79 1.36 5.60
N GLU A 36 28.05 2.34 6.46
CA GLU A 36 27.40 3.66 6.37
C GLU A 36 27.71 4.33 5.03
N SER A 37 28.99 4.40 4.65
CA SER A 37 29.42 4.98 3.37
C SER A 37 28.77 4.25 2.18
N LYS A 38 28.68 2.92 2.28
CA LYS A 38 28.04 2.09 1.26
C LYS A 38 26.53 2.40 1.15
N ALA A 39 25.83 2.55 2.27
CA ALA A 39 24.40 2.88 2.27
C ALA A 39 24.15 4.22 1.56
N PHE A 40 24.91 5.27 1.89
CA PHE A 40 24.79 6.56 1.21
C PHE A 40 25.12 6.47 -0.28
N SER A 41 26.17 5.75 -0.66
CA SER A 41 26.54 5.58 -2.07
C SER A 41 25.46 4.84 -2.88
N LEU A 42 24.73 3.92 -2.26
CA LEU A 42 23.62 3.21 -2.91
C LEU A 42 22.41 4.13 -3.12
N ILE A 43 22.13 5.00 -2.15
CA ILE A 43 21.06 6.02 -2.29
C ILE A 43 21.38 6.97 -3.44
N GLU A 44 22.60 7.54 -3.47
CA GLU A 44 23.06 8.43 -4.54
C GLU A 44 23.00 7.76 -5.92
N ALA A 45 23.43 6.49 -6.00
CA ALA A 45 23.38 5.73 -7.24
C ALA A 45 21.95 5.48 -7.70
N HIS A 46 21.04 5.20 -6.77
CA HIS A 46 19.62 5.03 -7.04
C HIS A 46 18.98 6.32 -7.56
N GLU A 47 19.19 7.45 -6.87
CA GLU A 47 18.69 8.76 -7.29
C GLU A 47 19.24 9.14 -8.67
N LYS A 48 20.51 8.92 -8.93
CA LYS A 48 21.11 9.15 -10.24
C LYS A 48 20.46 8.30 -11.33
N LEU A 49 20.23 7.02 -11.06
CA LEU A 49 19.58 6.09 -12.00
C LEU A 49 18.13 6.51 -12.26
N MET A 50 17.34 6.71 -11.21
CA MET A 50 15.89 6.90 -11.33
C MET A 50 15.51 8.32 -11.74
N ASP A 51 16.19 9.34 -11.21
CA ASP A 51 15.78 10.74 -11.40
C ASP A 51 16.51 11.43 -12.56
N GLN A 52 17.69 10.91 -12.97
CA GLN A 52 18.52 11.57 -13.98
C GLN A 52 18.73 10.74 -15.25
N GLN A 53 18.72 9.40 -15.16
CA GLN A 53 19.08 8.50 -16.26
C GLN A 53 17.90 7.65 -16.77
N SER A 54 16.76 7.68 -16.08
CA SER A 54 15.59 6.87 -16.43
C SER A 54 14.35 7.71 -16.61
N ILE A 55 13.45 7.22 -17.48
CA ILE A 55 12.05 7.68 -17.56
C ILE A 55 11.21 6.62 -16.86
N VAL A 56 10.70 6.94 -15.67
CA VAL A 56 9.91 6.00 -14.87
C VAL A 56 8.48 5.95 -15.40
N LEU A 57 8.11 4.85 -16.05
CA LEU A 57 6.77 4.65 -16.62
C LEU A 57 5.80 3.96 -15.65
N TYR A 58 6.19 3.72 -14.41
CA TYR A 58 5.34 3.12 -13.40
C TYR A 58 4.46 4.17 -12.74
N ALA A 59 3.15 4.12 -13.01
CA ALA A 59 2.19 5.10 -12.51
C ALA A 59 2.01 5.12 -10.97
N GLY A 60 2.46 4.08 -10.28
CA GLY A 60 2.46 4.01 -8.80
C GLY A 60 3.58 4.81 -8.14
N THR A 61 4.50 5.38 -8.92
CA THR A 61 5.57 6.25 -8.41
C THR A 61 5.32 7.70 -8.77
N ASN A 62 5.81 8.61 -7.93
CA ASN A 62 5.69 10.04 -8.18
C ASN A 62 6.89 10.79 -7.60
N VAL A 63 7.22 11.92 -8.22
CA VAL A 63 8.22 12.84 -7.67
C VAL A 63 7.62 13.56 -6.47
N ILE A 64 8.23 13.39 -5.30
CA ILE A 64 7.77 14.06 -4.09
C ILE A 64 8.05 15.57 -4.16
N ASN A 65 7.09 16.37 -3.72
CA ASN A 65 7.31 17.80 -3.56
C ASN A 65 8.45 18.05 -2.54
N PRO A 66 9.50 18.84 -2.88
CA PRO A 66 10.63 19.06 -1.98
C PRO A 66 10.26 19.64 -0.60
N LYS A 67 9.19 20.44 -0.51
CA LYS A 67 8.68 20.93 0.78
C LYS A 67 8.07 19.80 1.62
N ALA A 68 7.36 18.87 0.99
CA ALA A 68 6.83 17.69 1.67
C ALA A 68 7.95 16.74 2.13
N ALA A 69 8.95 16.51 1.29
CA ALA A 69 10.14 15.72 1.65
C ALA A 69 10.85 16.30 2.89
N LYS A 70 11.00 17.63 2.97
CA LYS A 70 11.56 18.31 4.14
C LYS A 70 10.73 18.11 5.40
N MET A 71 9.41 18.07 5.30
CA MET A 71 8.53 17.78 6.45
C MET A 71 8.70 16.34 6.94
N LEU A 72 8.82 15.38 6.02
CA LEU A 72 9.04 13.96 6.36
C LEU A 72 10.35 13.74 7.11
N SER A 73 11.39 14.53 6.82
CA SER A 73 12.69 14.44 7.53
C SER A 73 12.73 15.18 8.88
N SER A 74 11.62 15.80 9.29
CA SER A 74 11.56 16.53 10.56
C SER A 74 11.44 15.59 11.76
N SER A 75 11.83 16.08 12.95
CA SER A 75 11.80 15.30 14.19
C SER A 75 10.38 14.87 14.63
N ILE A 76 9.34 15.44 14.06
CA ILE A 76 7.97 15.06 14.38
C ILE A 76 7.67 13.61 13.96
N GLY A 77 8.30 13.13 12.87
CA GLY A 77 8.15 11.77 12.36
C GLY A 77 8.71 10.68 13.27
N ASN A 78 9.58 11.02 14.22
CA ASN A 78 10.18 10.08 15.17
C ASN A 78 9.57 10.17 16.59
N ARG A 79 8.45 10.87 16.75
CA ARG A 79 7.76 11.04 18.02
C ARG A 79 6.49 10.21 18.06
N ALA A 80 6.30 9.49 19.17
CA ALA A 80 5.04 8.80 19.41
C ALA A 80 3.90 9.82 19.59
N SER A 81 2.79 9.62 18.89
CA SER A 81 1.62 10.49 18.90
C SER A 81 0.33 9.67 19.03
N LEU A 82 0.18 9.00 20.17
CA LEU A 82 -0.94 8.09 20.42
C LEU A 82 -2.12 8.85 21.03
N GLY A 83 -3.31 8.62 20.51
CA GLY A 83 -4.57 9.23 20.95
C GLY A 83 -5.13 10.22 19.93
N TYR A 84 -6.24 10.86 20.29
CA TYR A 84 -6.87 11.89 19.45
C TYR A 84 -6.22 13.26 19.66
N PRO A 85 -6.31 14.17 18.66
CA PRO A 85 -5.93 15.56 18.86
C PRO A 85 -6.60 16.16 20.10
N GLY A 86 -5.82 16.79 20.96
CA GLY A 86 -6.28 17.34 22.24
C GLY A 86 -6.40 16.33 23.39
N ALA A 87 -6.26 15.02 23.10
CA ALA A 87 -6.33 13.95 24.10
C ALA A 87 -5.22 12.90 23.88
N LYS A 88 -4.00 13.35 23.67
CA LYS A 88 -2.83 12.48 23.49
C LYS A 88 -2.35 11.88 24.81
N TYR A 89 -1.91 10.63 24.76
CA TYR A 89 -1.19 10.00 25.86
C TYR A 89 0.22 10.58 26.02
N ASN A 90 0.85 10.97 24.90
CA ASN A 90 2.18 11.56 24.89
C ASN A 90 2.11 13.07 25.16
N LYS A 91 3.08 13.58 25.91
CA LYS A 91 3.22 15.03 26.22
C LYS A 91 4.02 15.73 25.11
N GLY A 92 3.79 17.05 24.96
CA GLY A 92 4.48 17.87 23.98
C GLY A 92 3.97 17.68 22.53
N MET A 93 2.71 17.24 22.38
CA MET A 93 2.10 16.95 21.09
C MET A 93 1.15 18.07 20.60
N GLU A 94 1.15 19.23 21.23
CA GLU A 94 0.24 20.33 20.95
C GLU A 94 0.33 20.83 19.49
N HIS A 95 1.53 20.80 18.91
CA HIS A 95 1.74 21.15 17.50
C HIS A 95 1.42 20.01 16.55
N ALA A 96 1.66 18.76 16.96
CA ALA A 96 1.25 17.58 16.20
C ALA A 96 -0.28 17.53 16.10
N ASP A 97 -1.00 17.81 17.19
CA ASP A 97 -2.47 17.90 17.22
C ASP A 97 -3.00 18.90 16.19
N GLN A 98 -2.37 20.07 16.10
CA GLN A 98 -2.76 21.10 15.13
C GLN A 98 -2.50 20.67 13.68
N LEU A 99 -1.38 19.98 13.42
CA LEU A 99 -1.08 19.44 12.10
C LEU A 99 -2.08 18.35 11.70
N GLU A 100 -2.46 17.47 12.62
CA GLU A 100 -3.47 16.43 12.38
C GLU A 100 -4.84 17.07 12.06
N ILE A 101 -5.26 18.11 12.79
CA ILE A 101 -6.50 18.85 12.54
C ILE A 101 -6.44 19.56 11.19
N LEU A 102 -5.31 20.20 10.86
CA LEU A 102 -5.11 20.85 9.57
C LEU A 102 -5.24 19.85 8.42
N LEU A 103 -4.58 18.68 8.54
CA LEU A 103 -4.68 17.61 7.54
C LEU A 103 -6.13 17.14 7.38
N MET A 104 -6.84 16.83 8.47
CA MET A 104 -8.24 16.41 8.40
C MET A 104 -9.12 17.47 7.71
N SER A 105 -8.90 18.75 8.01
CA SER A 105 -9.67 19.84 7.42
C SER A 105 -9.44 19.96 5.93
N LEU A 106 -8.19 19.88 5.47
CA LEU A 106 -7.83 19.92 4.06
C LEU A 106 -8.39 18.72 3.29
N MET A 107 -8.26 17.51 3.85
CA MET A 107 -8.76 16.28 3.21
C MET A 107 -10.30 16.27 3.13
N ARG A 108 -10.99 16.77 4.16
CA ARG A 108 -12.45 16.92 4.12
C ARG A 108 -12.90 17.86 2.99
N GLN A 109 -12.20 18.97 2.79
CA GLN A 109 -12.50 19.90 1.71
C GLN A 109 -12.20 19.28 0.33
N LEU A 110 -11.03 18.66 0.19
CA LEU A 110 -10.58 18.07 -1.08
C LEU A 110 -11.50 16.95 -1.56
N PHE A 111 -11.89 16.05 -0.66
CA PHE A 111 -12.70 14.88 -0.98
C PHE A 111 -14.20 15.06 -0.68
N GLN A 112 -14.62 16.25 -0.22
CA GLN A 112 -16.00 16.52 0.23
C GLN A 112 -16.52 15.47 1.21
N ALA A 113 -15.61 14.94 2.05
CA ALA A 113 -15.87 13.86 2.97
C ALA A 113 -16.31 14.39 4.34
N LYS A 114 -17.27 13.71 4.97
CA LYS A 114 -17.70 14.04 6.33
C LYS A 114 -16.66 13.63 7.38
N TYR A 115 -16.01 12.49 7.18
CA TYR A 115 -15.00 11.91 8.06
C TYR A 115 -13.74 11.56 7.27
N VAL A 116 -12.58 11.70 7.91
CA VAL A 116 -11.27 11.38 7.36
C VAL A 116 -10.48 10.61 8.40
N GLU A 117 -9.99 9.43 8.03
CA GLU A 117 -8.98 8.71 8.80
C GLU A 117 -7.62 8.92 8.13
N TYR A 118 -6.76 9.69 8.78
CA TYR A 118 -5.45 10.09 8.23
C TYR A 118 -4.29 9.22 8.72
N ARG A 119 -4.52 8.37 9.75
CA ARG A 119 -3.47 7.55 10.39
C ARG A 119 -3.22 6.24 9.67
N VAL A 120 -3.59 6.15 8.40
CA VAL A 120 -3.48 4.94 7.59
C VAL A 120 -2.09 4.86 6.95
N PRO A 121 -1.29 3.82 7.24
CA PRO A 121 0.10 3.75 6.78
C PRO A 121 0.25 3.27 5.34
N SER A 122 -0.78 2.65 4.75
CA SER A 122 -0.73 2.12 3.38
C SER A 122 -2.11 1.92 2.78
N GLY A 123 -2.19 1.79 1.44
CA GLY A 123 -3.43 1.46 0.74
C GLY A 123 -4.01 0.11 1.16
N SER A 124 -3.17 -0.89 1.42
CA SER A 124 -3.62 -2.21 1.90
C SER A 124 -4.30 -2.13 3.25
N ILE A 125 -3.79 -1.33 4.17
CA ILE A 125 -4.42 -1.10 5.49
C ILE A 125 -5.70 -0.26 5.34
N ALA A 126 -5.74 0.70 4.39
CA ALA A 126 -6.97 1.43 4.07
C ALA A 126 -8.08 0.48 3.63
N ASN A 127 -7.76 -0.46 2.74
CA ASN A 127 -8.71 -1.49 2.31
C ASN A 127 -9.15 -2.38 3.48
N LEU A 128 -8.24 -2.80 4.35
CA LEU A 128 -8.59 -3.58 5.55
C LEU A 128 -9.55 -2.80 6.46
N TYR A 129 -9.34 -1.51 6.67
CA TYR A 129 -10.25 -0.69 7.47
C TYR A 129 -11.64 -0.59 6.82
N ALA A 130 -11.70 -0.48 5.49
CA ALA A 130 -12.97 -0.49 4.77
C ALA A 130 -13.71 -1.83 4.95
N TYR A 131 -13.01 -2.97 4.90
CA TYR A 131 -13.59 -4.28 5.19
C TYR A 131 -14.12 -4.35 6.62
N MET A 132 -13.30 -3.99 7.60
CA MET A 132 -13.70 -4.02 9.02
C MET A 132 -14.92 -3.13 9.32
N ALA A 133 -15.07 -2.02 8.60
CA ALA A 133 -16.18 -1.10 8.75
C ALA A 133 -17.49 -1.59 8.10
N THR A 134 -17.40 -2.41 7.04
CA THR A 134 -18.56 -2.77 6.20
C THR A 134 -18.93 -4.25 6.22
N THR A 135 -18.02 -5.10 6.67
CA THR A 135 -18.16 -6.57 6.64
C THR A 135 -17.71 -7.22 7.95
N LYS A 136 -17.93 -8.51 8.07
CA LYS A 136 -17.42 -9.39 9.12
C LYS A 136 -16.73 -10.62 8.49
N PRO A 137 -15.81 -11.30 9.21
CA PRO A 137 -15.28 -12.58 8.75
C PRO A 137 -16.41 -13.55 8.36
N GLY A 138 -16.27 -14.19 7.19
CA GLY A 138 -17.28 -15.07 6.59
C GLY A 138 -18.28 -14.33 5.68
N ASP A 139 -18.32 -13.02 5.66
CA ASP A 139 -19.14 -12.29 4.69
C ASP A 139 -18.58 -12.41 3.27
N LYS A 140 -19.49 -12.37 2.29
CA LYS A 140 -19.15 -12.43 0.87
C LYS A 140 -18.87 -11.05 0.30
N ILE A 141 -17.81 -10.95 -0.48
CA ILE A 141 -17.50 -9.76 -1.28
C ILE A 141 -17.31 -10.15 -2.75
N MET A 142 -17.41 -9.17 -3.64
CA MET A 142 -17.02 -9.32 -5.04
C MET A 142 -15.93 -8.33 -5.37
N SER A 143 -14.90 -8.77 -6.10
CA SER A 143 -13.79 -7.93 -6.58
C SER A 143 -13.33 -8.40 -7.96
N PHE A 144 -12.53 -7.60 -8.64
CA PHE A 144 -11.90 -8.03 -9.88
C PHE A 144 -10.92 -9.18 -9.64
N SER A 145 -10.86 -10.11 -10.59
CA SER A 145 -9.80 -11.13 -10.65
C SER A 145 -8.45 -10.51 -11.05
N ASP A 146 -7.37 -11.28 -10.91
CA ASP A 146 -6.04 -10.88 -11.39
C ASP A 146 -6.05 -10.59 -12.91
N ALA A 147 -6.79 -11.39 -13.68
CA ALA A 147 -6.93 -11.20 -15.13
C ALA A 147 -7.58 -9.86 -15.48
N ALA A 148 -8.50 -9.38 -14.66
CA ALA A 148 -9.12 -8.06 -14.77
C ALA A 148 -8.31 -6.95 -14.05
N ALA A 149 -7.03 -7.19 -13.79
CA ALA A 149 -6.11 -6.30 -13.08
C ALA A 149 -6.59 -5.93 -11.65
N GLY A 150 -7.30 -6.83 -10.98
CA GLY A 150 -7.67 -6.69 -9.58
C GLY A 150 -6.42 -6.62 -8.69
N HIS A 151 -6.47 -5.79 -7.65
CA HIS A 151 -5.33 -5.66 -6.74
C HIS A 151 -5.34 -6.77 -5.69
N VAL A 152 -4.18 -7.35 -5.41
CA VAL A 152 -4.00 -8.48 -4.49
C VAL A 152 -4.63 -8.26 -3.10
N THR A 153 -4.76 -7.02 -2.63
CA THR A 153 -5.42 -6.71 -1.34
C THR A 153 -6.89 -7.14 -1.28
N HIS A 154 -7.53 -7.37 -2.43
CA HIS A 154 -8.91 -7.81 -2.55
C HIS A 154 -9.05 -9.33 -2.74
N HIS A 155 -7.93 -10.06 -2.79
CA HIS A 155 -7.88 -11.49 -3.07
C HIS A 155 -7.59 -12.32 -1.80
N ALA A 156 -7.60 -13.64 -1.94
CA ALA A 156 -7.42 -14.58 -0.82
C ALA A 156 -6.05 -14.42 -0.13
N GLU A 157 -5.03 -14.07 -0.88
CA GLU A 157 -3.65 -13.87 -0.41
C GLU A 157 -3.44 -12.49 0.22
N GLY A 158 -4.40 -11.58 0.08
CA GLY A 158 -4.31 -10.21 0.56
C GLY A 158 -5.15 -9.92 1.79
N ALA A 159 -5.39 -8.61 2.02
CA ALA A 159 -6.11 -8.13 3.20
C ALA A 159 -7.53 -8.71 3.33
N ALA A 160 -8.23 -8.92 2.22
CA ALA A 160 -9.57 -9.49 2.22
C ALA A 160 -9.59 -10.94 2.71
N GLY A 161 -8.71 -11.79 2.18
CA GLY A 161 -8.59 -13.19 2.61
C GLY A 161 -8.05 -13.32 4.03
N LEU A 162 -7.05 -12.51 4.41
CA LEU A 162 -6.53 -12.48 5.78
C LEU A 162 -7.58 -12.05 6.81
N TYR A 163 -8.52 -11.19 6.41
CA TYR A 163 -9.66 -10.81 7.25
C TYR A 163 -10.76 -11.91 7.30
N GLY A 164 -10.63 -12.93 6.46
CA GLY A 164 -11.54 -14.07 6.43
C GLY A 164 -12.80 -13.86 5.61
N LEU A 165 -12.73 -13.03 4.55
CA LEU A 165 -13.85 -12.82 3.62
C LEU A 165 -13.92 -13.93 2.57
N GLU A 166 -15.13 -14.27 2.13
CA GLU A 166 -15.39 -15.12 0.98
C GLU A 166 -15.43 -14.25 -0.29
N ILE A 167 -14.48 -14.48 -1.21
CA ILE A 167 -14.22 -13.61 -2.35
C ILE A 167 -14.81 -14.24 -3.61
N HIS A 168 -15.61 -13.48 -4.34
CA HIS A 168 -16.17 -13.82 -5.64
C HIS A 168 -15.71 -12.80 -6.68
N GLU A 169 -15.64 -13.24 -7.94
CA GLU A 169 -15.21 -12.37 -9.02
C GLU A 169 -16.34 -11.48 -9.52
N VAL A 170 -16.00 -10.22 -9.82
CA VAL A 170 -16.83 -9.30 -10.60
C VAL A 170 -16.70 -9.69 -12.08
N PRO A 171 -17.79 -9.95 -12.80
CA PRO A 171 -17.75 -10.18 -14.24
C PRO A 171 -17.16 -8.99 -14.98
N PHE A 172 -16.21 -9.27 -15.89
CA PHE A 172 -15.45 -8.26 -16.62
C PHE A 172 -15.45 -8.57 -18.12
N ASP A 173 -15.80 -7.59 -18.94
CA ASP A 173 -15.72 -7.67 -20.39
C ASP A 173 -14.31 -7.24 -20.85
N PHE A 174 -13.48 -8.21 -21.20
CA PHE A 174 -12.10 -7.97 -21.65
C PHE A 174 -12.03 -7.31 -23.02
N ALA A 175 -13.05 -7.42 -23.85
CA ALA A 175 -13.06 -6.78 -25.18
C ALA A 175 -13.31 -5.28 -25.04
N GLN A 176 -14.14 -4.89 -24.09
CA GLN A 176 -14.46 -3.49 -23.80
C GLN A 176 -13.59 -2.90 -22.68
N MET A 177 -12.85 -3.74 -21.96
CA MET A 177 -12.06 -3.37 -20.76
C MET A 177 -12.94 -2.68 -19.70
N ASP A 178 -14.12 -3.23 -19.48
CA ASP A 178 -15.11 -2.67 -18.56
C ASP A 178 -15.81 -3.77 -17.77
N VAL A 179 -16.53 -3.38 -16.73
CA VAL A 179 -17.45 -4.27 -16.01
C VAL A 179 -18.59 -4.66 -16.94
N ASP A 180 -19.02 -5.92 -16.89
CA ASP A 180 -20.28 -6.36 -17.50
C ASP A 180 -21.44 -6.12 -16.51
N PRO A 181 -22.25 -5.06 -16.67
CA PRO A 181 -23.26 -4.69 -15.68
C PRO A 181 -24.40 -5.73 -15.59
N GLU A 182 -24.76 -6.38 -16.71
CA GLU A 182 -25.83 -7.38 -16.72
C GLU A 182 -25.38 -8.66 -16.01
N ALA A 183 -24.20 -9.16 -16.34
CA ALA A 183 -23.61 -10.31 -15.67
C ALA A 183 -23.34 -10.03 -14.19
N LEU A 184 -22.88 -8.80 -13.85
CA LEU A 184 -22.69 -8.40 -12.46
C LEU A 184 -23.99 -8.40 -11.67
N MET A 185 -25.08 -7.89 -12.26
CA MET A 185 -26.40 -7.91 -11.60
C MET A 185 -26.86 -9.35 -11.32
N ILE A 186 -26.67 -10.27 -12.27
CA ILE A 186 -27.02 -11.69 -12.09
C ILE A 186 -26.14 -12.32 -11.00
N ALA A 187 -24.83 -12.12 -11.06
CA ALA A 187 -23.89 -12.64 -10.09
C ALA A 187 -24.17 -12.11 -8.68
N ALA A 188 -24.39 -10.81 -8.52
CA ALA A 188 -24.70 -10.18 -7.25
C ALA A 188 -26.00 -10.72 -6.61
N LYS A 189 -27.05 -10.96 -7.42
CA LYS A 189 -28.29 -11.60 -6.93
C LYS A 189 -28.04 -13.03 -6.43
N LYS A 190 -27.15 -13.78 -7.06
CA LYS A 190 -26.79 -15.16 -6.68
C LYS A 190 -25.89 -15.18 -5.46
N VAL A 191 -24.81 -14.40 -5.46
CA VAL A 191 -23.79 -14.35 -4.40
C VAL A 191 -24.30 -13.65 -3.14
N ARG A 192 -25.06 -12.57 -3.32
CA ARG A 192 -25.53 -11.65 -2.27
C ARG A 192 -24.36 -11.07 -1.46
N PRO A 193 -23.40 -10.42 -2.11
CA PRO A 193 -22.24 -9.87 -1.42
C PRO A 193 -22.63 -8.72 -0.49
N LYS A 194 -21.86 -8.52 0.57
CA LYS A 194 -21.95 -7.34 1.45
C LYS A 194 -21.29 -6.14 0.84
N LEU A 195 -20.26 -6.36 0.00
CA LEU A 195 -19.46 -5.32 -0.63
C LEU A 195 -19.11 -5.77 -2.06
N ILE A 196 -19.21 -4.84 -3.00
CA ILE A 196 -18.68 -5.00 -4.36
C ILE A 196 -17.60 -3.95 -4.55
N ILE A 197 -16.42 -4.38 -5.00
CA ILE A 197 -15.24 -3.54 -5.17
C ILE A 197 -14.98 -3.42 -6.67
N ILE A 198 -15.15 -2.23 -7.20
CA ILE A 198 -14.85 -1.89 -8.59
C ILE A 198 -13.55 -1.09 -8.59
N ALA A 199 -12.44 -1.81 -8.65
CA ALA A 199 -11.10 -1.21 -8.59
C ALA A 199 -10.08 -2.11 -9.27
N GLY A 200 -9.38 -1.58 -10.25
CA GLY A 200 -8.29 -2.26 -10.96
C GLY A 200 -7.01 -1.42 -10.96
N SER A 201 -5.88 -2.10 -11.05
CA SER A 201 -4.55 -1.46 -11.03
C SER A 201 -4.15 -0.81 -12.36
N MET A 202 -4.74 -1.22 -13.47
CA MET A 202 -4.42 -0.76 -14.83
C MET A 202 -5.67 -0.31 -15.57
N CYS A 203 -6.49 0.51 -14.92
CA CYS A 203 -7.71 1.07 -15.50
C CYS A 203 -7.35 2.08 -16.60
N LEU A 204 -7.64 1.75 -17.85
CA LEU A 204 -7.43 2.65 -18.99
C LEU A 204 -8.63 3.56 -19.24
N PHE A 205 -9.81 3.11 -18.88
CA PHE A 205 -11.08 3.83 -19.09
C PHE A 205 -11.89 3.84 -17.78
N PRO A 206 -12.69 4.88 -17.53
CA PRO A 206 -13.63 4.87 -16.42
C PRO A 206 -14.61 3.69 -16.56
N TYR A 207 -14.86 2.98 -15.47
CA TYR A 207 -15.84 1.89 -15.47
C TYR A 207 -17.28 2.41 -15.54
N SER A 208 -18.14 1.71 -16.27
CA SER A 208 -19.57 1.98 -16.37
C SER A 208 -20.28 1.54 -15.10
N LEU A 209 -20.59 2.50 -14.20
CA LEU A 209 -21.22 2.25 -12.90
C LEU A 209 -22.68 2.74 -12.82
N GLN A 210 -23.32 3.06 -13.95
CA GLN A 210 -24.67 3.57 -14.03
C GLN A 210 -25.67 2.50 -14.47
#